data_db0e7ce1f75f1c49c9d87fc1b50af012
#
_entry.id   db0e7ce1f75f1c49c9d87fc1b50af012
#
_cell.length_a   1.000
_cell.length_b   1.000
_cell.length_c   1.000
_cell.angle_alpha   90.00
_cell.angle_beta   90.00
_cell.angle_gamma   90.00
#
_symmetry.space_group_name_H-M   'P 1'
#
loop_
_entity.id
_entity.type
_entity.pdbx_description
1 polymer ?
#
loop_
_entity_poly.entity_id
_entity_poly.type
_entity_poly.pdbx_seq_one_letter_code
_entity_poly.pdbx_strand_id
1 'polypeptide(L)'
;RTAMKAHYNEVKGTGTYLEWAKNYLIEKGYTLTDVYGYPSYTSDPKTWDYFATSRAADSEAIVNGLEMLMEYDVEGVQQPALATGYTVSDDGLTYTFTIREGCVWVDSQGRKVADVTADDFVAGFQHMLDAQGGLEFLVSGVVKNAAEYISGEITDFSEVGVKAVDNYTLEYTLEAPCRYFVTMLGYNPFAPMSREYYTSQGGQFGQDYDPSAETYTYGTSPNNIAYVGPYVVTNFTSENTIVFQANESYWNADNINIHTINWIFNDGTDVTKAYTDCKNGIVSGVGLNTTTVELAKEDKLFDDYAYVSSTDATSYMAFLNINRAAYANVNDESTVVSEKTDEQKAATVAAMKLQNFRMALCTSVDRAAYNEQRVGKELKLNNLRNSYTPGNFVTLTEDVTVDINGEATTFPAGTNYGVIMQAQIDADGYPMKVYDPTADDGAGSSDTFDGWYNPEAAKKFLDAAIAELAEQGIEVTTDNPIVIDYPYASNSELYTNVANAFKQSVEKTLDGLVVVNLVTCVDYDGWYYAGYYTDFGYEANYDVYDLSGWGPDYGDPSSYLDTFLPDYAGYMIKCIGIF
;
A
#
# COMPACT_ATOMS: atom_id res chain seq x y z
N ARG A 1 17.06 16.66 0.69
CA ARG A 1 15.76 17.28 0.99
C ARG A 1 15.76 17.90 2.39
N THR A 2 16.00 17.12 3.44
CA THR A 2 16.07 17.60 4.84
C THR A 2 17.09 18.73 5.03
N ALA A 3 18.29 18.61 4.45
CA ALA A 3 19.32 19.65 4.53
C ALA A 3 18.90 20.94 3.81
N MET A 4 18.24 20.85 2.65
CA MET A 4 17.69 22.02 1.94
C MET A 4 16.59 22.70 2.73
N LYS A 5 15.71 21.94 3.37
CA LYS A 5 14.63 22.50 4.20
C LYS A 5 15.20 23.16 5.47
N ALA A 6 16.18 22.53 6.12
CA ALA A 6 16.88 23.13 7.25
C ALA A 6 17.51 24.46 6.82
N HIS A 7 18.15 24.52 5.65
CA HIS A 7 18.74 25.75 5.13
C HIS A 7 17.67 26.80 4.78
N TYR A 8 16.54 26.41 4.18
CA TYR A 8 15.40 27.33 3.96
C TYR A 8 14.94 27.97 5.26
N ASN A 9 14.77 27.17 6.31
CA ASN A 9 14.35 27.66 7.63
C ASN A 9 15.41 28.58 8.27
N GLU A 10 16.70 28.24 8.11
CA GLU A 10 17.84 29.03 8.63
C GLU A 10 17.90 30.42 7.97
N VAL A 11 17.81 30.48 6.64
CA VAL A 11 17.91 31.73 5.88
C VAL A 11 16.59 32.50 5.81
N LYS A 12 15.51 31.96 6.38
CA LYS A 12 14.16 32.50 6.29
C LYS A 12 13.78 32.83 4.86
N GLY A 13 13.82 31.82 4.00
CA GLY A 13 13.50 31.93 2.58
C GLY A 13 12.19 32.71 2.35
N THR A 14 12.16 33.50 1.31
CA THR A 14 10.97 34.26 0.89
C THR A 14 10.14 33.42 -0.08
N GLY A 15 8.81 33.52 0.01
CA GLY A 15 7.88 32.71 -0.76
C GLY A 15 7.69 31.31 -0.19
N THR A 16 7.11 30.42 -0.98
CA THR A 16 6.97 29.01 -0.60
C THR A 16 8.32 28.29 -0.62
N TYR A 17 8.43 27.21 0.12
CA TYR A 17 9.65 26.37 0.10
C TYR A 17 10.00 25.89 -1.32
N LEU A 18 9.01 25.52 -2.13
CA LEU A 18 9.23 25.02 -3.49
C LEU A 18 9.78 26.10 -4.42
N GLU A 19 9.24 27.32 -4.37
CA GLU A 19 9.75 28.46 -5.14
C GLU A 19 11.19 28.79 -4.75
N TRP A 20 11.46 28.84 -3.44
CA TRP A 20 12.80 29.08 -2.93
C TRP A 20 13.76 27.97 -3.37
N ALA A 21 13.37 26.69 -3.24
CA ALA A 21 14.18 25.53 -3.61
C ALA A 21 14.52 25.53 -5.10
N LYS A 22 13.56 25.85 -5.98
CA LYS A 22 13.77 26.01 -7.40
C LYS A 22 14.83 27.08 -7.71
N ASN A 23 14.66 28.26 -7.14
CA ASN A 23 15.61 29.37 -7.33
C ASN A 23 16.99 29.03 -6.79
N TYR A 24 17.07 28.41 -5.60
CA TYR A 24 18.31 27.98 -5.00
C TYR A 24 19.07 26.97 -5.87
N LEU A 25 18.39 25.98 -6.46
CA LEU A 25 19.01 25.02 -7.36
C LEU A 25 19.54 25.70 -8.63
N ILE A 26 18.77 26.63 -9.22
CA ILE A 26 19.23 27.42 -10.39
C ILE A 26 20.47 28.24 -10.05
N GLU A 27 20.50 28.93 -8.90
CA GLU A 27 21.66 29.69 -8.43
C GLU A 27 22.89 28.81 -8.21
N LYS A 28 22.70 27.54 -7.84
CA LYS A 28 23.79 26.54 -7.69
C LYS A 28 24.23 25.94 -9.03
N GLY A 29 23.62 26.34 -10.14
CA GLY A 29 24.01 25.92 -11.49
C GLY A 29 23.34 24.63 -11.96
N TYR A 30 22.30 24.16 -11.27
CA TYR A 30 21.52 23.02 -11.74
C TYR A 30 20.55 23.45 -12.85
N THR A 31 20.42 22.60 -13.86
CA THR A 31 19.38 22.74 -14.89
C THR A 31 18.16 21.94 -14.45
N LEU A 32 17.02 22.61 -14.37
CA LEU A 32 15.75 21.96 -14.08
C LEU A 32 15.17 21.38 -15.37
N THR A 33 14.61 20.18 -15.27
CA THR A 33 13.85 19.55 -16.36
C THR A 33 12.36 19.71 -16.08
N ASP A 34 11.57 19.77 -17.14
CA ASP A 34 10.10 19.75 -17.12
C ASP A 34 9.52 18.39 -17.51
N VAL A 35 10.40 17.38 -17.67
CA VAL A 35 10.05 15.98 -17.98
C VAL A 35 10.46 15.08 -16.84
N TYR A 36 9.55 14.23 -16.38
CA TYR A 36 9.81 13.20 -15.37
C TYR A 36 9.62 11.81 -15.99
N GLY A 37 10.65 10.99 -15.94
CA GLY A 37 10.58 9.57 -16.31
C GLY A 37 10.32 8.72 -15.06
N TYR A 38 9.21 8.00 -15.03
CA TYR A 38 8.82 7.13 -13.93
C TYR A 38 9.29 5.69 -14.15
N PRO A 39 10.05 5.10 -13.22
CA PRO A 39 10.72 3.82 -13.42
C PRO A 39 9.92 2.58 -13.00
N SER A 40 8.82 2.77 -12.26
CA SER A 40 8.15 1.67 -11.54
C SER A 40 6.87 1.16 -12.21
N TYR A 41 6.68 1.42 -13.50
CA TYR A 41 5.56 0.88 -14.27
C TYR A 41 5.84 -0.58 -14.64
N THR A 42 5.19 -1.51 -13.93
CA THR A 42 5.44 -2.96 -14.04
C THR A 42 4.21 -3.76 -14.48
N SER A 43 3.04 -3.13 -14.53
CA SER A 43 1.76 -3.76 -14.88
C SER A 43 0.81 -2.72 -15.45
N ASP A 44 0.13 -3.06 -16.54
CA ASP A 44 -0.90 -2.20 -17.12
C ASP A 44 -2.07 -1.98 -16.16
N PRO A 45 -2.69 -0.79 -16.16
CA PRO A 45 -4.00 -0.60 -15.55
C PRO A 45 -5.02 -1.57 -16.16
N LYS A 46 -5.77 -2.27 -15.31
CA LYS A 46 -6.86 -3.15 -15.73
C LYS A 46 -8.13 -2.36 -16.09
N THR A 47 -8.31 -1.24 -15.43
CA THR A 47 -9.40 -0.29 -15.67
C THR A 47 -8.92 1.13 -15.42
N TRP A 48 -9.57 2.10 -16.05
CA TRP A 48 -9.41 3.53 -15.79
C TRP A 48 -10.59 4.08 -14.97
N ASP A 49 -11.55 3.24 -14.65
CA ASP A 49 -12.60 3.54 -13.67
C ASP A 49 -12.03 3.35 -12.26
N TYR A 50 -11.62 4.47 -11.67
CA TYR A 50 -10.95 4.50 -10.38
C TYR A 50 -11.83 4.21 -9.18
N PHE A 51 -13.13 4.00 -9.40
CA PHE A 51 -14.08 3.54 -8.39
C PHE A 51 -14.32 2.02 -8.46
N ALA A 52 -14.10 1.42 -9.61
CA ALA A 52 -14.36 0.00 -9.86
C ALA A 52 -13.12 -0.89 -9.67
N THR A 53 -12.20 -0.48 -8.82
CA THR A 53 -10.94 -1.20 -8.56
C THR A 53 -10.39 -0.92 -7.17
N SER A 54 -9.76 -1.93 -6.58
CA SER A 54 -8.92 -1.80 -5.39
C SER A 54 -7.43 -2.00 -5.71
N ARG A 55 -7.06 -2.15 -7.00
CA ARG A 55 -5.67 -2.36 -7.40
C ARG A 55 -4.87 -1.05 -7.32
N ALA A 56 -3.78 -1.07 -6.54
CA ALA A 56 -2.87 0.07 -6.43
C ALA A 56 -2.32 0.55 -7.79
N ALA A 57 -2.01 -0.38 -8.71
CA ALA A 57 -1.50 -0.04 -10.04
C ALA A 57 -2.51 0.76 -10.90
N ASP A 58 -3.81 0.51 -10.76
CA ASP A 58 -4.86 1.26 -11.46
C ASP A 58 -4.98 2.66 -10.85
N SER A 59 -5.05 2.74 -9.51
CA SER A 59 -5.14 4.00 -8.77
C SER A 59 -3.90 4.89 -8.98
N GLU A 60 -2.70 4.31 -8.99
CA GLU A 60 -1.45 5.03 -9.20
C GLU A 60 -1.38 5.69 -10.59
N ALA A 61 -1.92 5.03 -11.61
CA ALA A 61 -1.98 5.59 -12.96
C ALA A 61 -2.93 6.79 -13.04
N ILE A 62 -4.12 6.69 -12.43
CA ILE A 62 -5.16 7.71 -12.59
C ILE A 62 -5.03 8.91 -11.65
N VAL A 63 -4.41 8.73 -10.47
CA VAL A 63 -4.32 9.78 -9.44
C VAL A 63 -3.67 11.06 -9.95
N ASN A 64 -2.78 10.98 -10.94
CA ASN A 64 -2.17 12.15 -11.56
C ASN A 64 -3.19 13.01 -12.36
N GLY A 65 -4.33 12.44 -12.74
CA GLY A 65 -5.40 13.10 -13.48
C GLY A 65 -6.57 13.56 -12.61
N LEU A 66 -6.53 13.25 -11.32
CA LEU A 66 -7.57 13.59 -10.36
C LEU A 66 -7.14 14.72 -9.42
N GLU A 67 -8.13 15.33 -8.79
CA GLU A 67 -7.95 16.23 -7.67
C GLU A 67 -9.02 15.93 -6.63
N MET A 68 -8.65 15.94 -5.37
CA MET A 68 -9.53 15.60 -4.25
C MET A 68 -10.04 16.87 -3.55
N LEU A 69 -10.85 16.70 -2.51
CA LEU A 69 -11.24 17.82 -1.64
C LEU A 69 -10.02 18.43 -0.94
N MET A 70 -9.12 17.57 -0.48
CA MET A 70 -7.89 17.91 0.23
C MET A 70 -6.71 17.19 -0.42
N GLU A 71 -5.52 17.76 -0.32
CA GLU A 71 -4.26 17.16 -0.79
C GLU A 71 -3.21 17.16 0.33
N TYR A 72 -2.13 16.42 0.16
CA TYR A 72 -0.99 16.46 1.06
C TYR A 72 0.18 17.17 0.39
N ASP A 73 0.77 18.12 1.10
CA ASP A 73 1.99 18.77 0.63
C ASP A 73 3.22 17.85 0.77
N VAL A 74 4.37 18.33 0.32
CA VAL A 74 5.63 17.57 0.36
C VAL A 74 6.11 17.20 1.78
N GLU A 75 5.45 17.71 2.79
CA GLU A 75 5.75 17.48 4.21
C GLU A 75 4.75 16.53 4.86
N GLY A 76 3.74 16.09 4.09
CA GLY A 76 2.64 15.27 4.57
C GLY A 76 1.60 16.06 5.36
N VAL A 77 1.59 17.40 5.21
CA VAL A 77 0.58 18.26 5.84
C VAL A 77 -0.58 18.45 4.88
N GLN A 78 -1.79 18.21 5.37
CA GLN A 78 -2.99 18.31 4.58
C GLN A 78 -3.30 19.78 4.23
N GLN A 79 -3.59 20.02 2.95
CA GLN A 79 -3.87 21.32 2.36
C GLN A 79 -5.21 21.31 1.64
N PRO A 80 -5.90 22.46 1.52
CA PRO A 80 -7.07 22.62 0.67
C PRO A 80 -6.74 22.42 -0.81
N ALA A 81 -7.56 21.61 -1.52
CA ALA A 81 -7.46 21.37 -2.95
C ALA A 81 -8.73 21.83 -3.69
N LEU A 82 -9.61 20.93 -4.16
CA LEU A 82 -10.91 21.34 -4.71
C LEU A 82 -11.84 21.93 -3.64
N ALA A 83 -11.68 21.57 -2.37
CA ALA A 83 -12.29 22.35 -1.29
C ALA A 83 -11.38 23.53 -0.92
N THR A 84 -11.94 24.71 -0.73
CA THR A 84 -11.22 25.88 -0.20
C THR A 84 -11.16 25.89 1.33
N GLY A 85 -11.97 25.06 1.97
CA GLY A 85 -12.05 24.88 3.41
C GLY A 85 -13.30 24.09 3.80
N TYR A 86 -13.42 23.79 5.09
CA TYR A 86 -14.56 23.09 5.63
C TYR A 86 -14.90 23.55 7.05
N THR A 87 -16.12 23.22 7.50
CA THR A 87 -16.59 23.37 8.88
C THR A 87 -17.13 22.05 9.38
N VAL A 88 -17.09 21.85 10.69
CA VAL A 88 -17.62 20.65 11.37
C VAL A 88 -18.67 21.08 12.37
N SER A 89 -19.79 20.36 12.41
CA SER A 89 -20.85 20.60 13.41
C SER A 89 -20.37 20.30 14.83
N ASP A 90 -21.03 20.88 15.83
CA ASP A 90 -20.65 20.74 17.26
C ASP A 90 -20.68 19.28 17.76
N ASP A 91 -21.50 18.44 17.16
CA ASP A 91 -21.59 17.01 17.45
C ASP A 91 -20.55 16.17 16.71
N GLY A 92 -19.77 16.79 15.80
CA GLY A 92 -18.74 16.11 15.02
C GLY A 92 -19.26 15.20 13.91
N LEU A 93 -20.56 15.28 13.58
CA LEU A 93 -21.19 14.38 12.60
C LEU A 93 -21.29 14.97 11.19
N THR A 94 -21.38 16.29 11.06
CA THR A 94 -21.57 16.92 9.75
C THR A 94 -20.37 17.76 9.37
N TYR A 95 -19.81 17.45 8.20
CA TYR A 95 -18.70 18.18 7.57
C TYR A 95 -19.22 18.91 6.33
N THR A 96 -19.08 20.24 6.31
CA THR A 96 -19.52 21.07 5.20
C THR A 96 -18.31 21.69 4.51
N PHE A 97 -18.11 21.34 3.24
CA PHE A 97 -17.00 21.79 2.40
C PHE A 97 -17.45 22.88 1.44
N THR A 98 -16.61 23.88 1.24
CA THR A 98 -16.78 24.90 0.18
C THR A 98 -15.94 24.51 -1.02
N ILE A 99 -16.59 24.20 -2.14
CA ILE A 99 -15.93 23.79 -3.38
C ILE A 99 -15.39 25.02 -4.10
N ARG A 100 -14.19 24.89 -4.67
CA ARG A 100 -13.51 25.94 -5.44
C ARG A 100 -14.27 26.23 -6.73
N GLU A 101 -14.69 27.48 -6.91
CA GLU A 101 -15.37 27.94 -8.11
C GLU A 101 -14.40 28.04 -9.30
N GLY A 102 -14.90 27.82 -10.50
CA GLY A 102 -14.16 27.99 -11.75
C GLY A 102 -13.27 26.79 -12.14
N CYS A 103 -13.23 25.73 -11.34
CA CYS A 103 -12.61 24.47 -11.74
C CYS A 103 -13.42 23.80 -12.85
N VAL A 104 -12.73 23.11 -13.75
CA VAL A 104 -13.35 22.48 -14.92
C VAL A 104 -12.86 21.05 -15.12
N TRP A 105 -13.74 20.22 -15.63
CA TRP A 105 -13.40 18.90 -16.18
C TRP A 105 -12.93 19.04 -17.61
N VAL A 106 -11.89 18.28 -17.97
CA VAL A 106 -11.38 18.20 -19.34
C VAL A 106 -11.33 16.75 -19.82
N ASP A 107 -11.38 16.55 -21.13
CA ASP A 107 -11.10 15.25 -21.74
C ASP A 107 -9.59 14.98 -21.88
N SER A 108 -9.19 13.82 -22.40
CA SER A 108 -7.78 13.44 -22.64
C SER A 108 -7.03 14.38 -23.60
N GLN A 109 -7.73 15.31 -24.28
CA GLN A 109 -7.16 16.32 -25.17
C GLN A 109 -7.13 17.71 -24.53
N GLY A 110 -7.45 17.82 -23.23
CA GLY A 110 -7.48 19.08 -22.49
C GLY A 110 -8.68 19.97 -22.82
N ARG A 111 -9.70 19.47 -23.52
CA ARG A 111 -10.88 20.25 -23.88
C ARG A 111 -11.89 20.19 -22.73
N LYS A 112 -12.39 21.36 -22.32
CA LYS A 112 -13.44 21.44 -21.30
C LYS A 112 -14.67 20.62 -21.69
N VAL A 113 -15.14 19.79 -20.74
CA VAL A 113 -16.35 18.97 -20.88
C VAL A 113 -17.45 19.36 -19.89
N ALA A 114 -17.10 19.86 -18.70
CA ALA A 114 -18.04 20.31 -17.68
C ALA A 114 -17.40 21.31 -16.71
N ASP A 115 -18.18 22.01 -15.90
CA ASP A 115 -17.73 22.70 -14.70
C ASP A 115 -17.71 21.74 -13.52
N VAL A 116 -16.78 21.93 -12.56
CA VAL A 116 -16.75 21.15 -11.32
C VAL A 116 -17.77 21.72 -10.35
N THR A 117 -18.56 20.84 -9.77
CA THR A 117 -19.58 21.18 -8.78
C THR A 117 -19.58 20.21 -7.59
N ALA A 118 -20.27 20.54 -6.52
CA ALA A 118 -20.47 19.65 -5.39
C ALA A 118 -21.20 18.34 -5.78
N ASP A 119 -22.03 18.37 -6.83
CA ASP A 119 -22.74 17.19 -7.32
C ASP A 119 -21.79 16.13 -7.94
N ASP A 120 -20.61 16.53 -8.42
CA ASP A 120 -19.62 15.60 -8.94
C ASP A 120 -19.03 14.70 -7.83
N PHE A 121 -18.93 15.21 -6.61
CA PHE A 121 -18.54 14.41 -5.44
C PHE A 121 -19.67 13.45 -5.03
N VAL A 122 -20.91 13.88 -5.12
CA VAL A 122 -22.09 13.03 -4.88
C VAL A 122 -22.16 11.92 -5.92
N ALA A 123 -21.93 12.24 -7.20
CA ALA A 123 -21.90 11.28 -8.31
C ALA A 123 -20.76 10.25 -8.14
N GLY A 124 -19.55 10.72 -7.81
CA GLY A 124 -18.40 9.83 -7.57
C GLY A 124 -18.66 8.88 -6.42
N PHE A 125 -19.17 9.39 -5.30
CA PHE A 125 -19.47 8.57 -4.13
C PHE A 125 -20.57 7.53 -4.42
N GLN A 126 -21.62 7.92 -5.14
CA GLN A 126 -22.66 6.98 -5.56
C GLN A 126 -22.10 5.90 -6.48
N HIS A 127 -21.33 6.27 -7.50
CA HIS A 127 -20.75 5.31 -8.42
C HIS A 127 -19.78 4.35 -7.70
N MET A 128 -19.02 4.82 -6.73
CA MET A 128 -18.15 3.96 -5.91
C MET A 128 -18.95 2.88 -5.16
N LEU A 129 -20.10 3.25 -4.56
CA LEU A 129 -20.97 2.29 -3.88
C LEU A 129 -21.68 1.34 -4.87
N ASP A 130 -22.05 1.82 -6.08
CA ASP A 130 -22.68 1.01 -7.12
C ASP A 130 -21.68 0.00 -7.74
N ALA A 131 -20.44 0.43 -7.97
CA ALA A 131 -19.42 -0.37 -8.64
C ALA A 131 -18.84 -1.49 -7.76
N GLN A 132 -18.82 -1.30 -6.44
CA GLN A 132 -18.29 -2.26 -5.46
C GLN A 132 -16.90 -2.79 -5.86
N GLY A 133 -15.99 -1.87 -6.15
CA GLY A 133 -14.63 -2.18 -6.64
C GLY A 133 -13.67 -2.70 -5.58
N GLY A 134 -14.12 -2.84 -4.32
CA GLY A 134 -13.35 -3.39 -3.20
C GLY A 134 -12.80 -2.36 -2.21
N LEU A 135 -13.16 -1.07 -2.33
CA LEU A 135 -12.78 0.00 -1.39
C LEU A 135 -13.97 0.54 -0.58
N GLU A 136 -15.17 0.02 -0.78
CA GLU A 136 -16.39 0.44 -0.10
C GLU A 136 -16.36 0.21 1.42
N PHE A 137 -15.51 -0.70 1.91
CA PHE A 137 -15.29 -0.91 3.35
C PHE A 137 -14.80 0.37 4.05
N LEU A 138 -14.06 1.24 3.35
CA LEU A 138 -13.55 2.49 3.92
C LEU A 138 -14.65 3.47 4.33
N VAL A 139 -15.80 3.40 3.69
CA VAL A 139 -16.92 4.31 3.93
C VAL A 139 -18.07 3.64 4.66
N SER A 140 -18.11 2.30 4.65
CA SER A 140 -19.07 1.48 5.39
C SER A 140 -18.89 1.71 6.90
N GLY A 141 -19.95 2.12 7.60
CA GLY A 141 -19.90 2.48 9.03
C GLY A 141 -19.23 3.83 9.33
N VAL A 142 -18.74 4.57 8.34
CA VAL A 142 -18.22 5.94 8.48
C VAL A 142 -19.22 6.95 7.96
N VAL A 143 -19.60 6.84 6.69
CA VAL A 143 -20.59 7.74 6.08
C VAL A 143 -21.98 7.16 6.31
N LYS A 144 -22.89 8.00 6.78
CA LYS A 144 -24.24 7.61 7.15
C LYS A 144 -24.95 6.84 6.03
N ASN A 145 -25.56 5.69 6.39
CA ASN A 145 -26.31 4.81 5.50
C ASN A 145 -25.49 4.25 4.30
N ALA A 146 -24.16 4.36 4.29
CA ALA A 146 -23.37 3.78 3.22
C ALA A 146 -23.41 2.24 3.25
N ALA A 147 -23.31 1.63 4.42
CA ALA A 147 -23.41 0.18 4.60
C ALA A 147 -24.78 -0.37 4.15
N GLU A 148 -25.85 0.30 4.52
CA GLU A 148 -27.23 -0.08 4.16
C GLU A 148 -27.48 0.06 2.65
N TYR A 149 -26.85 1.05 2.00
CA TYR A 149 -26.91 1.18 0.55
C TYR A 149 -26.13 0.07 -0.15
N ILE A 150 -24.90 -0.23 0.30
CA ILE A 150 -24.06 -1.32 -0.23
C ILE A 150 -24.79 -2.67 -0.12
N SER A 151 -25.43 -2.94 1.01
CA SER A 151 -26.18 -4.19 1.24
C SER A 151 -27.52 -4.27 0.47
N GLY A 152 -27.99 -3.16 -0.07
CA GLY A 152 -29.28 -3.05 -0.74
C GLY A 152 -30.48 -2.92 0.20
N GLU A 153 -30.26 -2.70 1.50
CA GLU A 153 -31.31 -2.39 2.47
C GLU A 153 -31.94 -1.02 2.17
N ILE A 154 -31.12 -0.06 1.74
CA ILE A 154 -31.53 1.24 1.20
C ILE A 154 -31.22 1.24 -0.30
N THR A 155 -32.17 1.69 -1.12
CA THR A 155 -32.00 1.83 -2.58
C THR A 155 -32.10 3.28 -3.05
N ASP A 156 -32.60 4.18 -2.21
CA ASP A 156 -32.62 5.62 -2.48
C ASP A 156 -31.32 6.26 -1.98
N PHE A 157 -30.42 6.58 -2.91
CA PHE A 157 -29.13 7.18 -2.59
C PHE A 157 -29.26 8.53 -1.85
N SER A 158 -30.39 9.22 -1.95
CA SER A 158 -30.62 10.48 -1.23
C SER A 158 -30.62 10.33 0.30
N GLU A 159 -30.72 9.10 0.80
CA GLU A 159 -30.64 8.76 2.23
C GLU A 159 -29.18 8.59 2.71
N VAL A 160 -28.23 8.43 1.78
CA VAL A 160 -26.79 8.32 2.10
C VAL A 160 -26.24 9.68 2.51
N GLY A 161 -25.32 9.68 3.46
CA GLY A 161 -24.77 10.87 4.10
C GLY A 161 -23.82 11.71 3.22
N VAL A 162 -24.10 11.87 1.93
CA VAL A 162 -23.38 12.79 1.05
C VAL A 162 -24.38 13.61 0.23
N LYS A 163 -24.19 14.94 0.18
CA LYS A 163 -25.18 15.83 -0.41
C LYS A 163 -24.56 17.10 -0.97
N ALA A 164 -24.90 17.46 -2.20
CA ALA A 164 -24.71 18.80 -2.72
C ALA A 164 -25.85 19.71 -2.22
N VAL A 165 -25.51 20.66 -1.34
CA VAL A 165 -26.46 21.64 -0.81
C VAL A 165 -26.78 22.67 -1.88
N ASP A 166 -25.77 23.07 -2.60
CA ASP A 166 -25.79 23.88 -3.82
C ASP A 166 -24.59 23.53 -4.71
N ASN A 167 -24.35 24.27 -5.78
CA ASN A 167 -23.25 23.95 -6.74
C ASN A 167 -21.86 23.92 -6.09
N TYR A 168 -21.65 24.63 -4.98
CA TYR A 168 -20.33 24.80 -4.38
C TYR A 168 -20.31 24.49 -2.88
N THR A 169 -21.37 23.89 -2.36
CA THR A 169 -21.47 23.46 -0.96
C THR A 169 -21.76 21.96 -0.91
N LEU A 170 -20.76 21.19 -0.45
CA LEU A 170 -20.83 19.76 -0.26
C LEU A 170 -20.93 19.44 1.23
N GLU A 171 -21.84 18.53 1.59
CA GLU A 171 -22.02 18.08 2.96
C GLU A 171 -21.84 16.57 3.06
N TYR A 172 -21.02 16.13 4.02
CA TYR A 172 -20.95 14.74 4.48
C TYR A 172 -21.55 14.63 5.87
N THR A 173 -22.40 13.64 6.08
CA THR A 173 -22.94 13.25 7.40
C THR A 173 -22.39 11.88 7.76
N LEU A 174 -21.81 11.75 8.95
CA LEU A 174 -21.20 10.53 9.45
C LEU A 174 -22.14 9.74 10.35
N GLU A 175 -21.92 8.44 10.52
CA GLU A 175 -22.61 7.57 11.47
C GLU A 175 -22.24 7.92 12.93
N ALA A 176 -20.95 8.19 13.15
CA ALA A 176 -20.40 8.57 14.44
C ALA A 176 -19.26 9.60 14.25
N PRO A 177 -18.90 10.36 15.29
CA PRO A 177 -17.79 11.29 15.19
C PRO A 177 -16.48 10.57 14.82
N CYS A 178 -15.89 10.93 13.68
CA CYS A 178 -14.67 10.35 13.14
C CYS A 178 -13.59 11.43 13.04
N ARG A 179 -12.61 11.41 13.95
CA ARG A 179 -11.57 12.44 14.02
C ARG A 179 -10.60 12.41 12.84
N TYR A 180 -10.44 11.27 12.20
CA TYR A 180 -9.55 11.07 11.04
C TYR A 180 -10.28 11.21 9.68
N PHE A 181 -11.59 11.50 9.68
CA PHE A 181 -12.38 11.58 8.44
C PHE A 181 -11.73 12.46 7.36
N VAL A 182 -11.22 13.63 7.74
CA VAL A 182 -10.61 14.56 6.78
C VAL A 182 -9.34 13.96 6.14
N THR A 183 -8.62 13.07 6.85
CA THR A 183 -7.43 12.40 6.32
C THR A 183 -7.76 11.36 5.25
N MET A 184 -9.01 10.89 5.16
CA MET A 184 -9.49 9.97 4.14
C MET A 184 -9.76 10.67 2.79
N LEU A 185 -10.01 11.99 2.81
CA LEU A 185 -10.50 12.76 1.66
C LEU A 185 -9.47 12.98 0.54
N GLY A 186 -8.27 12.50 0.71
CA GLY A 186 -7.23 12.42 -0.31
C GLY A 186 -7.19 11.08 -1.04
N TYR A 187 -8.14 10.18 -0.81
CA TYR A 187 -8.15 8.82 -1.36
C TYR A 187 -9.31 8.60 -2.33
N ASN A 188 -9.13 7.68 -3.30
CA ASN A 188 -10.04 7.46 -4.42
C ASN A 188 -11.53 7.35 -4.07
N PRO A 189 -11.98 6.70 -2.99
CA PRO A 189 -13.40 6.61 -2.65
C PRO A 189 -14.10 7.97 -2.49
N PHE A 190 -13.34 9.02 -2.23
CA PHE A 190 -13.83 10.39 -2.07
C PHE A 190 -13.54 11.29 -3.27
N ALA A 191 -13.05 10.72 -4.38
CA ALA A 191 -12.80 11.47 -5.60
C ALA A 191 -14.11 12.02 -6.19
N PRO A 192 -14.07 13.16 -6.90
CA PRO A 192 -15.18 13.59 -7.71
C PRO A 192 -15.22 12.81 -9.04
N MET A 193 -16.40 12.78 -9.67
CA MET A 193 -16.61 12.27 -11.01
C MET A 193 -17.60 13.18 -11.74
N SER A 194 -17.25 13.66 -12.93
CA SER A 194 -18.19 14.45 -13.71
C SER A 194 -19.44 13.64 -14.07
N ARG A 195 -20.56 13.94 -13.43
CA ARG A 195 -21.84 13.27 -13.69
C ARG A 195 -22.24 13.38 -15.16
N GLU A 196 -22.06 14.54 -15.77
CA GLU A 196 -22.39 14.77 -17.17
C GLU A 196 -21.54 13.89 -18.09
N TYR A 197 -20.22 13.84 -17.86
CA TYR A 197 -19.31 13.02 -18.67
C TYR A 197 -19.60 11.54 -18.48
N TYR A 198 -19.73 11.07 -17.24
CA TYR A 198 -20.06 9.66 -16.91
C TYR A 198 -21.32 9.19 -17.63
N THR A 199 -22.40 9.98 -17.55
CA THR A 199 -23.65 9.66 -18.24
C THR A 199 -23.48 9.65 -19.77
N SER A 200 -22.64 10.55 -20.33
CA SER A 200 -22.33 10.57 -21.76
C SER A 200 -21.56 9.33 -22.24
N GLN A 201 -20.86 8.65 -21.33
CA GLN A 201 -20.17 7.38 -21.58
C GLN A 201 -21.04 6.15 -21.30
N GLY A 202 -22.35 6.31 -21.19
CA GLY A 202 -23.30 5.24 -20.94
C GLY A 202 -23.45 4.86 -19.46
N GLY A 203 -22.82 5.61 -18.56
CA GLY A 203 -22.92 5.37 -17.13
C GLY A 203 -24.32 5.63 -16.57
N GLN A 204 -24.76 4.79 -15.67
CA GLN A 204 -26.00 4.89 -14.92
C GLN A 204 -25.75 4.60 -13.44
N PHE A 205 -26.71 4.93 -12.57
CA PHE A 205 -26.56 4.85 -11.13
C PHE A 205 -27.58 3.90 -10.51
N GLY A 206 -27.24 3.38 -9.33
CA GLY A 206 -28.13 2.54 -8.54
C GLY A 206 -28.49 1.24 -9.25
N GLN A 207 -29.77 0.88 -9.24
CA GLN A 207 -30.26 -0.36 -9.84
C GLN A 207 -30.10 -0.43 -11.37
N ASP A 208 -29.90 0.70 -12.03
CA ASP A 208 -29.68 0.78 -13.48
C ASP A 208 -28.19 0.69 -13.86
N TYR A 209 -27.26 0.62 -12.88
CA TYR A 209 -25.83 0.44 -13.13
C TYR A 209 -25.56 -0.94 -13.75
N ASP A 210 -25.02 -0.93 -14.96
CA ASP A 210 -24.64 -2.14 -15.69
C ASP A 210 -23.34 -1.89 -16.49
N PRO A 211 -22.17 -2.25 -15.93
CA PRO A 211 -20.89 -2.10 -16.63
C PRO A 211 -20.71 -3.09 -17.79
N SER A 212 -21.62 -4.08 -17.96
CA SER A 212 -21.61 -5.03 -19.07
C SER A 212 -22.41 -4.54 -20.29
N ALA A 213 -23.17 -3.44 -20.16
CA ALA A 213 -23.96 -2.89 -21.25
C ALA A 213 -23.08 -2.43 -22.42
N GLU A 214 -23.47 -2.71 -23.65
CA GLU A 214 -22.73 -2.30 -24.86
C GLU A 214 -22.51 -0.76 -24.96
N THR A 215 -23.36 -0.01 -24.29
CA THR A 215 -23.27 1.47 -24.25
C THR A 215 -22.33 2.00 -23.16
N TYR A 216 -21.92 1.14 -22.20
CA TYR A 216 -21.05 1.53 -21.11
C TYR A 216 -19.58 1.53 -21.59
N THR A 217 -18.99 2.71 -21.65
CA THR A 217 -17.61 2.88 -22.08
C THR A 217 -16.73 3.58 -21.06
N TYR A 218 -17.31 4.08 -19.95
CA TYR A 218 -16.59 4.77 -18.90
C TYR A 218 -15.46 3.88 -18.34
N GLY A 219 -14.25 4.44 -18.20
CA GLY A 219 -13.11 3.74 -17.64
C GLY A 219 -12.49 2.63 -18.49
N THR A 220 -13.04 2.33 -19.68
CA THR A 220 -12.47 1.29 -20.57
C THR A 220 -11.17 1.70 -21.24
N SER A 221 -10.87 2.99 -21.26
CA SER A 221 -9.61 3.57 -21.71
C SER A 221 -9.40 4.94 -21.08
N PRO A 222 -8.16 5.49 -21.10
CA PRO A 222 -7.91 6.83 -20.60
C PRO A 222 -8.63 7.94 -21.42
N ASN A 223 -9.15 7.62 -22.60
CA ASN A 223 -9.95 8.55 -23.40
C ASN A 223 -11.43 8.59 -22.99
N ASN A 224 -11.86 7.66 -22.16
CA ASN A 224 -13.25 7.50 -21.73
C ASN A 224 -13.47 7.89 -20.26
N ILE A 225 -12.56 8.71 -19.71
CA ILE A 225 -12.70 9.38 -18.42
C ILE A 225 -12.50 10.89 -18.61
N ALA A 226 -12.98 11.67 -17.66
CA ALA A 226 -12.69 13.10 -17.56
C ALA A 226 -11.64 13.34 -16.48
N TYR A 227 -10.87 14.40 -16.65
CA TYR A 227 -9.75 14.80 -15.82
C TYR A 227 -10.03 16.14 -15.13
N VAL A 228 -9.63 16.25 -13.88
CA VAL A 228 -9.76 17.49 -13.09
C VAL A 228 -8.46 17.86 -12.38
N GLY A 229 -7.51 16.96 -12.39
CA GLY A 229 -6.21 17.10 -11.74
C GLY A 229 -5.15 17.76 -12.62
N PRO A 230 -3.89 17.74 -12.13
CA PRO A 230 -2.77 18.43 -12.78
C PRO A 230 -2.36 17.85 -14.14
N TYR A 231 -2.76 16.62 -14.48
CA TYR A 231 -2.36 15.98 -15.73
C TYR A 231 -3.53 15.31 -16.45
N VAL A 232 -3.33 15.10 -17.76
CA VAL A 232 -4.18 14.26 -18.61
C VAL A 232 -3.34 13.16 -19.25
N VAL A 233 -3.90 11.96 -19.42
CA VAL A 233 -3.24 10.88 -20.16
C VAL A 233 -3.42 11.12 -21.66
N THR A 234 -2.32 11.38 -22.36
CA THR A 234 -2.33 11.68 -23.80
C THR A 234 -1.92 10.49 -24.66
N ASN A 235 -1.23 9.52 -24.07
CA ASN A 235 -0.89 8.25 -24.71
C ASN A 235 -0.88 7.10 -23.71
N PHE A 236 -1.45 5.98 -24.12
CA PHE A 236 -1.32 4.70 -23.46
C PHE A 236 -1.01 3.62 -24.49
N THR A 237 0.14 2.99 -24.34
CA THR A 237 0.56 1.84 -25.13
C THR A 237 0.90 0.72 -24.17
N SER A 238 0.06 -0.33 -24.18
CA SER A 238 0.17 -1.50 -23.30
C SER A 238 1.60 -2.04 -23.25
N GLU A 239 2.08 -2.35 -22.04
CA GLU A 239 3.41 -2.90 -21.77
C GLU A 239 4.55 -2.09 -22.43
N ASN A 240 4.35 -0.79 -22.56
CA ASN A 240 5.34 0.09 -23.18
C ASN A 240 5.42 1.44 -22.48
N THR A 241 4.41 2.32 -22.65
CA THR A 241 4.44 3.66 -22.08
C THR A 241 3.05 4.18 -21.70
N ILE A 242 3.00 4.98 -20.62
CA ILE A 242 1.89 5.90 -20.34
C ILE A 242 2.46 7.32 -20.32
N VAL A 243 1.88 8.22 -21.09
CA VAL A 243 2.31 9.61 -21.16
C VAL A 243 1.25 10.53 -20.59
N PHE A 244 1.64 11.30 -19.59
CA PHE A 244 0.83 12.33 -18.98
C PHE A 244 1.35 13.70 -19.40
N GLN A 245 0.46 14.60 -19.77
CA GLN A 245 0.77 16.00 -20.07
C GLN A 245 0.07 16.91 -19.06
N ALA A 246 0.73 18.01 -18.70
CA ALA A 246 0.16 19.01 -17.82
C ALA A 246 -1.21 19.49 -18.34
N ASN A 247 -2.17 19.57 -17.43
CA ASN A 247 -3.50 20.10 -17.70
C ASN A 247 -3.47 21.63 -17.53
N GLU A 248 -3.45 22.37 -18.62
CA GLU A 248 -3.44 23.82 -18.60
C GLU A 248 -4.72 24.45 -17.99
N SER A 249 -5.78 23.67 -17.88
CA SER A 249 -7.05 24.08 -17.26
C SER A 249 -7.14 23.74 -15.76
N TYR A 250 -6.09 23.14 -15.20
CA TYR A 250 -6.03 22.84 -13.77
C TYR A 250 -6.01 24.13 -12.95
N TRP A 251 -6.76 24.17 -11.85
CA TRP A 251 -6.89 25.39 -11.03
C TRP A 251 -5.55 25.92 -10.50
N ASN A 252 -4.56 25.05 -10.33
CA ASN A 252 -3.23 25.37 -9.82
C ASN A 252 -2.13 25.16 -10.87
N ALA A 253 -2.45 25.35 -12.15
CA ALA A 253 -1.56 25.08 -13.29
C ALA A 253 -0.23 25.84 -13.20
N ASP A 254 -0.23 27.07 -12.66
CA ASP A 254 0.96 27.89 -12.50
C ASP A 254 2.03 27.25 -11.59
N ASN A 255 1.65 26.29 -10.75
CA ASN A 255 2.55 25.55 -9.87
C ASN A 255 3.00 24.18 -10.43
N ILE A 256 2.59 23.82 -11.64
CA ILE A 256 3.08 22.62 -12.31
C ILE A 256 4.46 22.90 -12.89
N ASN A 257 5.49 22.26 -12.32
CA ASN A 257 6.87 22.40 -12.80
C ASN A 257 7.29 21.27 -13.75
N ILE A 258 6.67 20.10 -13.66
CA ILE A 258 6.87 18.97 -14.56
C ILE A 258 5.69 18.97 -15.54
N HIS A 259 5.95 19.23 -16.83
CA HIS A 259 4.90 19.31 -17.85
C HIS A 259 4.63 17.97 -18.51
N THR A 260 5.59 17.04 -18.46
CA THR A 260 5.44 15.70 -19.04
C THR A 260 5.89 14.66 -18.03
N ILE A 261 5.05 13.65 -17.80
CA ILE A 261 5.42 12.44 -17.04
C ILE A 261 5.37 11.27 -18.02
N ASN A 262 6.49 10.55 -18.13
CA ASN A 262 6.59 9.33 -18.93
C ASN A 262 6.73 8.12 -18.03
N TRP A 263 5.77 7.25 -18.01
CA TRP A 263 5.89 5.93 -17.41
C TRP A 263 6.51 4.97 -18.42
N ILE A 264 7.60 4.34 -18.03
CA ILE A 264 8.36 3.42 -18.89
C ILE A 264 8.19 2.01 -18.34
N PHE A 265 7.62 1.12 -19.16
CA PHE A 265 7.35 -0.25 -18.75
C PHE A 265 8.64 -1.03 -18.48
N ASN A 266 8.62 -1.77 -17.39
CA ASN A 266 9.69 -2.65 -16.98
C ASN A 266 9.09 -3.92 -16.35
N ASP A 267 9.18 -5.04 -17.07
CA ASP A 267 8.67 -6.34 -16.63
C ASP A 267 9.47 -6.98 -15.48
N GLY A 268 10.57 -6.32 -15.04
CA GLY A 268 11.41 -6.80 -13.95
C GLY A 268 12.35 -7.97 -14.31
N THR A 269 12.34 -8.46 -15.54
CA THR A 269 13.20 -9.58 -15.98
C THR A 269 14.68 -9.18 -16.00
N ASP A 270 14.99 -7.94 -16.40
CA ASP A 270 16.34 -7.37 -16.34
C ASP A 270 16.48 -6.46 -15.12
N VAL A 271 17.09 -6.98 -14.05
CA VAL A 271 17.32 -6.26 -12.79
C VAL A 271 18.20 -5.01 -12.94
N THR A 272 18.86 -4.81 -14.07
CA THR A 272 19.71 -3.65 -14.36
C THR A 272 19.04 -2.60 -15.23
N LYS A 273 17.90 -2.92 -15.84
CA LYS A 273 17.22 -2.05 -16.81
C LYS A 273 16.93 -0.66 -16.25
N ALA A 274 16.28 -0.57 -15.09
CA ALA A 274 15.90 0.71 -14.47
C ALA A 274 17.12 1.57 -14.16
N TYR A 275 18.23 0.97 -13.67
CA TYR A 275 19.48 1.66 -13.46
C TYR A 275 20.09 2.20 -14.77
N THR A 276 20.10 1.37 -15.80
CA THR A 276 20.60 1.73 -17.14
C THR A 276 19.77 2.87 -17.75
N ASP A 277 18.45 2.79 -17.62
CA ASP A 277 17.53 3.83 -18.10
C ASP A 277 17.73 5.15 -17.32
N CYS A 278 17.96 5.09 -16.01
CA CYS A 278 18.29 6.27 -15.20
C CYS A 278 19.62 6.89 -15.61
N LYS A 279 20.66 6.08 -15.77
CA LYS A 279 21.98 6.53 -16.25
C LYS A 279 21.93 7.19 -17.62
N ASN A 280 21.02 6.74 -18.49
CA ASN A 280 20.80 7.29 -19.82
C ASN A 280 19.81 8.46 -19.85
N GLY A 281 19.26 8.87 -18.71
CA GLY A 281 18.30 9.97 -18.61
C GLY A 281 16.89 9.66 -19.13
N ILE A 282 16.55 8.36 -19.30
CA ILE A 282 15.21 7.91 -19.72
C ILE A 282 14.25 7.99 -18.56
N VAL A 283 14.68 7.59 -17.35
CA VAL A 283 13.94 7.75 -16.11
C VAL A 283 14.68 8.69 -15.15
N SER A 284 13.96 9.35 -14.28
CA SER A 284 14.48 10.43 -13.43
C SER A 284 15.06 9.98 -12.10
N GLY A 285 14.83 8.73 -11.73
CA GLY A 285 15.35 8.10 -10.53
C GLY A 285 15.15 6.60 -10.59
N VAL A 286 15.76 5.86 -9.66
CA VAL A 286 15.65 4.41 -9.59
C VAL A 286 15.94 3.92 -8.17
N GLY A 287 15.21 2.90 -7.72
CA GLY A 287 15.59 2.11 -6.55
C GLY A 287 16.75 1.19 -6.90
N LEU A 288 17.85 1.29 -6.14
CA LEU A 288 19.00 0.40 -6.34
C LEU A 288 18.75 -0.96 -5.67
N ASN A 289 19.10 -2.03 -6.38
CA ASN A 289 19.17 -3.39 -5.86
C ASN A 289 20.64 -3.81 -5.67
N THR A 290 20.88 -5.00 -5.14
CA THR A 290 22.22 -5.53 -4.88
C THR A 290 23.16 -5.43 -6.09
N THR A 291 22.69 -5.78 -7.28
CA THR A 291 23.47 -5.73 -8.51
C THR A 291 23.76 -4.29 -8.93
N THR A 292 22.74 -3.43 -8.87
CA THR A 292 22.87 -2.04 -9.35
C THR A 292 23.62 -1.13 -8.36
N VAL A 293 23.67 -1.46 -7.07
CA VAL A 293 24.60 -0.81 -6.11
C VAL A 293 26.05 -1.00 -6.56
N GLU A 294 26.43 -2.21 -6.92
CA GLU A 294 27.81 -2.48 -7.39
C GLU A 294 28.09 -1.79 -8.73
N LEU A 295 27.15 -1.80 -9.68
CA LEU A 295 27.27 -1.05 -10.93
C LEU A 295 27.41 0.46 -10.70
N ALA A 296 26.63 1.03 -9.76
CA ALA A 296 26.73 2.44 -9.43
C ALA A 296 28.10 2.81 -8.83
N LYS A 297 28.71 1.92 -8.02
CA LYS A 297 30.07 2.08 -7.49
C LYS A 297 31.13 1.99 -8.59
N GLU A 298 31.01 1.02 -9.51
CA GLU A 298 31.90 0.86 -10.66
C GLU A 298 31.84 2.10 -11.59
N ASP A 299 30.64 2.61 -11.82
CA ASP A 299 30.39 3.82 -12.62
C ASP A 299 30.81 5.11 -11.89
N LYS A 300 31.14 5.04 -10.58
CA LYS A 300 31.48 6.18 -9.71
C LYS A 300 30.33 7.17 -9.55
N LEU A 301 29.12 6.68 -9.57
CA LEU A 301 27.90 7.47 -9.36
C LEU A 301 27.32 7.29 -7.96
N PHE A 302 27.71 6.23 -7.25
CA PHE A 302 27.13 5.88 -5.95
C PHE A 302 27.29 7.00 -4.92
N ASP A 303 28.53 7.48 -4.71
CA ASP A 303 28.82 8.46 -3.67
C ASP A 303 28.19 9.85 -3.94
N ASP A 304 27.99 10.18 -5.22
CA ASP A 304 27.47 11.50 -5.62
C ASP A 304 25.94 11.54 -5.73
N TYR A 305 25.28 10.40 -6.02
CA TYR A 305 23.87 10.38 -6.38
C TYR A 305 23.00 9.42 -5.55
N ALA A 306 23.58 8.40 -4.91
CA ALA A 306 22.81 7.49 -4.09
C ALA A 306 22.44 8.11 -2.74
N TYR A 307 21.23 7.86 -2.28
CA TYR A 307 20.75 8.29 -0.98
C TYR A 307 19.74 7.27 -0.43
N VAL A 308 19.55 7.26 0.87
CA VAL A 308 18.49 6.49 1.52
C VAL A 308 17.23 7.35 1.53
N SER A 309 16.17 6.85 0.91
CA SER A 309 14.85 7.52 0.93
C SER A 309 14.20 7.40 2.31
N SER A 310 13.23 8.27 2.58
CA SER A 310 12.36 8.11 3.74
C SER A 310 11.63 6.75 3.67
N THR A 311 11.48 6.11 4.82
CA THR A 311 10.65 4.90 4.93
C THR A 311 9.19 5.27 4.67
N ASP A 312 8.55 4.55 3.80
CA ASP A 312 7.14 4.73 3.54
C ASP A 312 6.27 4.08 4.64
N ALA A 313 5.00 4.43 4.72
CA ALA A 313 4.10 3.90 5.74
C ALA A 313 3.65 2.46 5.44
N THR A 314 3.81 1.96 4.22
CA THR A 314 3.46 0.59 3.85
C THR A 314 4.33 -0.42 4.58
N SER A 315 3.70 -1.39 5.23
CA SER A 315 4.38 -2.51 5.87
C SER A 315 4.31 -3.73 4.96
N TYR A 316 5.47 -4.21 4.52
CA TYR A 316 5.60 -5.47 3.78
C TYR A 316 5.89 -6.61 4.75
N MET A 317 5.27 -7.77 4.53
CA MET A 317 5.35 -8.90 5.46
C MET A 317 5.21 -10.24 4.76
N ALA A 318 5.47 -11.30 5.50
CA ALA A 318 5.12 -12.66 5.14
C ALA A 318 3.86 -13.09 5.88
N PHE A 319 2.92 -13.70 5.18
CA PHE A 319 1.70 -14.26 5.74
C PHE A 319 1.86 -15.74 6.02
N LEU A 320 1.37 -16.18 7.17
CA LEU A 320 1.35 -17.56 7.60
C LEU A 320 -0.09 -18.09 7.52
N ASN A 321 -0.39 -18.95 6.55
CA ASN A 321 -1.73 -19.50 6.37
C ASN A 321 -2.00 -20.61 7.38
N ILE A 322 -2.93 -20.38 8.30
CA ILE A 322 -3.26 -21.33 9.38
C ILE A 322 -4.35 -22.36 9.00
N ASN A 323 -4.95 -22.23 7.82
CA ASN A 323 -6.09 -23.08 7.43
C ASN A 323 -6.09 -23.44 5.93
N ARG A 324 -4.91 -23.55 5.34
CA ARG A 324 -4.76 -23.91 3.93
C ARG A 324 -5.49 -25.21 3.59
N ALA A 325 -6.30 -25.18 2.53
CA ALA A 325 -6.99 -26.36 1.98
C ALA A 325 -6.67 -26.59 0.49
N ALA A 326 -6.21 -25.58 -0.24
CA ALA A 326 -5.80 -25.71 -1.63
C ALA A 326 -4.30 -25.97 -1.78
N TYR A 327 -3.95 -26.85 -2.71
CA TYR A 327 -2.57 -27.25 -3.03
C TYR A 327 -2.26 -27.10 -4.52
N ALA A 328 -3.09 -26.33 -5.21
CA ALA A 328 -2.92 -25.86 -6.57
C ALA A 328 -3.58 -24.48 -6.67
N ASN A 329 -3.14 -23.65 -7.63
CA ASN A 329 -3.78 -22.37 -7.88
C ASN A 329 -5.21 -22.61 -8.41
N VAL A 330 -6.21 -22.04 -7.75
CA VAL A 330 -7.64 -22.34 -8.05
C VAL A 330 -8.17 -21.56 -9.24
N ASN A 331 -7.60 -20.39 -9.55
CA ASN A 331 -8.08 -19.47 -10.60
C ASN A 331 -7.02 -19.28 -11.72
N ASP A 332 -6.15 -20.26 -11.93
CA ASP A 332 -5.04 -20.15 -12.87
C ASP A 332 -5.04 -21.33 -13.85
N GLU A 333 -5.02 -21.05 -15.16
CA GLU A 333 -4.92 -22.04 -16.21
C GLU A 333 -3.55 -22.74 -16.27
N SER A 334 -2.47 -22.10 -15.78
CA SER A 334 -1.10 -22.61 -15.78
C SER A 334 -0.78 -23.56 -14.63
N THR A 335 -1.67 -23.71 -13.67
CA THR A 335 -1.67 -24.64 -12.54
C THR A 335 -0.31 -24.85 -11.86
N VAL A 336 -0.04 -24.03 -10.84
CA VAL A 336 1.06 -24.27 -9.89
C VAL A 336 0.58 -25.28 -8.84
N VAL A 337 1.24 -26.43 -8.71
CA VAL A 337 0.82 -27.52 -7.83
C VAL A 337 1.88 -27.79 -6.77
N SER A 338 1.44 -27.93 -5.50
CA SER A 338 2.30 -28.39 -4.41
C SER A 338 2.63 -29.89 -4.57
N GLU A 339 3.91 -30.22 -4.37
CA GLU A 339 4.39 -31.60 -4.44
C GLU A 339 4.29 -32.37 -3.11
N LYS A 340 3.70 -31.78 -2.07
CA LYS A 340 3.54 -32.42 -0.75
C LYS A 340 2.70 -33.70 -0.81
N THR A 341 3.11 -34.71 -0.05
CA THR A 341 2.27 -35.88 0.24
C THR A 341 1.09 -35.50 1.15
N ASP A 342 0.08 -36.34 1.22
CA ASP A 342 -1.08 -36.08 2.08
C ASP A 342 -0.69 -36.07 3.58
N GLU A 343 0.29 -36.86 3.99
CA GLU A 343 0.84 -36.83 5.33
C GLU A 343 1.56 -35.52 5.63
N GLN A 344 2.36 -35.00 4.68
CA GLN A 344 3.02 -33.71 4.82
C GLN A 344 2.01 -32.55 4.87
N LYS A 345 0.96 -32.59 4.04
CA LYS A 345 -0.13 -31.60 4.10
C LYS A 345 -0.78 -31.58 5.48
N ALA A 346 -1.17 -32.75 5.99
CA ALA A 346 -1.81 -32.88 7.31
C ALA A 346 -0.88 -32.39 8.45
N ALA A 347 0.40 -32.76 8.42
CA ALA A 347 1.37 -32.36 9.43
C ALA A 347 1.60 -30.83 9.41
N THR A 348 1.71 -30.23 8.22
CA THR A 348 1.90 -28.77 8.10
C THR A 348 0.67 -27.99 8.55
N VAL A 349 -0.54 -28.42 8.19
CA VAL A 349 -1.78 -27.77 8.66
C VAL A 349 -1.89 -27.84 10.18
N ALA A 350 -1.54 -28.99 10.79
CA ALA A 350 -1.52 -29.11 12.25
C ALA A 350 -0.48 -28.17 12.89
N ALA A 351 0.73 -28.12 12.32
CA ALA A 351 1.81 -27.27 12.82
C ALA A 351 1.46 -25.78 12.69
N MET A 352 0.93 -25.33 11.56
CA MET A 352 0.58 -23.91 11.32
C MET A 352 -0.52 -23.41 12.27
N LYS A 353 -1.35 -24.27 12.84
CA LYS A 353 -2.33 -23.92 13.87
C LYS A 353 -1.70 -23.66 15.23
N LEU A 354 -0.51 -24.17 15.50
CA LEU A 354 0.19 -23.99 16.77
C LEU A 354 0.90 -22.64 16.81
N GLN A 355 0.65 -21.86 17.84
CA GLN A 355 1.33 -20.58 18.04
C GLN A 355 2.85 -20.76 18.15
N ASN A 356 3.30 -21.77 18.91
CA ASN A 356 4.72 -22.05 19.07
C ASN A 356 5.41 -22.36 17.73
N PHE A 357 4.74 -23.05 16.81
CA PHE A 357 5.30 -23.30 15.48
C PHE A 357 5.45 -22.02 14.65
N ARG A 358 4.42 -21.17 14.65
CA ARG A 358 4.50 -19.88 13.95
C ARG A 358 5.57 -18.97 14.54
N MET A 359 5.70 -18.94 15.88
CA MET A 359 6.77 -18.20 16.56
C MET A 359 8.15 -18.73 16.20
N ALA A 360 8.30 -20.05 16.09
CA ALA A 360 9.54 -20.68 15.63
C ALA A 360 9.90 -20.22 14.20
N LEU A 361 8.93 -20.20 13.28
CA LEU A 361 9.14 -19.69 11.92
C LEU A 361 9.54 -18.21 11.92
N CYS A 362 8.77 -17.34 12.59
CA CYS A 362 9.01 -15.91 12.61
C CYS A 362 10.39 -15.56 13.20
N THR A 363 10.83 -16.27 14.24
CA THR A 363 12.12 -16.01 14.90
C THR A 363 13.30 -16.73 14.25
N SER A 364 13.06 -17.63 13.28
CA SER A 364 14.11 -18.37 12.56
C SER A 364 14.65 -17.65 11.35
N VAL A 365 13.97 -16.62 10.84
CA VAL A 365 14.33 -15.91 9.60
C VAL A 365 15.31 -14.79 9.90
N ASP A 366 16.54 -14.91 9.41
CA ASP A 366 17.52 -13.82 9.36
C ASP A 366 17.09 -12.80 8.29
N ARG A 367 16.27 -11.81 8.71
CA ARG A 367 15.72 -10.80 7.80
C ARG A 367 16.78 -9.87 7.25
N ALA A 368 17.90 -9.71 7.95
CA ALA A 368 19.04 -8.97 7.43
C ALA A 368 19.68 -9.70 6.24
N ALA A 369 19.90 -11.02 6.34
CA ALA A 369 20.40 -11.82 5.23
C ALA A 369 19.41 -11.88 4.05
N TYR A 370 18.12 -11.92 4.33
CA TYR A 370 17.05 -11.83 3.33
C TYR A 370 17.08 -10.46 2.61
N ASN A 371 17.12 -9.37 3.37
CA ASN A 371 17.12 -8.01 2.81
C ASN A 371 18.43 -7.68 2.08
N GLU A 372 19.56 -8.29 2.48
CA GLU A 372 20.83 -8.18 1.75
C GLU A 372 20.69 -8.58 0.27
N GLN A 373 19.83 -9.55 -0.05
CA GLN A 373 19.56 -9.95 -1.44
C GLN A 373 18.86 -8.86 -2.25
N ARG A 374 18.12 -7.99 -1.57
CA ARG A 374 17.36 -6.91 -2.20
C ARG A 374 18.18 -5.62 -2.34
N VAL A 375 18.85 -5.21 -1.29
CA VAL A 375 19.43 -3.85 -1.16
C VAL A 375 20.94 -3.84 -0.96
N GLY A 376 21.59 -5.00 -0.92
CA GLY A 376 23.03 -5.12 -0.71
C GLY A 376 23.44 -5.12 0.77
N LYS A 377 24.70 -5.45 0.96
CA LYS A 377 25.29 -5.69 2.29
C LYS A 377 25.27 -4.48 3.20
N GLU A 378 25.51 -3.30 2.66
CA GLU A 378 25.60 -2.05 3.39
C GLU A 378 24.24 -1.60 3.93
N LEU A 379 23.16 -1.91 3.22
CA LEU A 379 21.80 -1.45 3.52
C LEU A 379 20.88 -2.54 4.08
N LYS A 380 21.42 -3.71 4.39
CA LYS A 380 20.63 -4.88 4.78
C LYS A 380 19.77 -4.73 6.04
N LEU A 381 20.09 -3.78 6.91
CA LEU A 381 19.30 -3.44 8.08
C LEU A 381 18.30 -2.31 7.82
N ASN A 382 18.44 -1.59 6.70
CA ASN A 382 17.54 -0.50 6.40
C ASN A 382 16.16 -1.04 6.01
N ASN A 383 15.12 -0.33 6.42
CA ASN A 383 13.72 -0.66 6.12
C ASN A 383 13.22 -2.01 6.70
N LEU A 384 13.92 -2.59 7.67
CA LEU A 384 13.47 -3.78 8.39
C LEU A 384 12.43 -3.38 9.43
N ARG A 385 11.18 -3.23 9.02
CA ARG A 385 10.08 -2.94 9.94
C ARG A 385 9.80 -4.13 10.86
N ASN A 386 9.64 -3.85 12.16
CA ASN A 386 9.51 -4.87 13.19
C ASN A 386 8.09 -5.01 13.73
N SER A 387 7.17 -4.17 13.28
CA SER A 387 5.74 -4.17 13.63
C SER A 387 4.88 -3.94 12.39
N TYR A 388 3.63 -4.39 12.43
CA TYR A 388 2.69 -4.18 11.33
C TYR A 388 2.30 -2.70 11.19
N THR A 389 1.83 -2.08 12.28
CA THR A 389 1.70 -0.63 12.33
C THR A 389 3.06 -0.01 12.59
N PRO A 390 3.56 0.93 11.77
CA PRO A 390 4.84 1.58 12.04
C PRO A 390 4.86 2.26 13.40
N GLY A 391 5.93 2.04 14.17
CA GLY A 391 6.01 2.53 15.55
C GLY A 391 5.97 4.05 15.70
N ASN A 392 6.34 4.78 14.65
CA ASN A 392 6.31 6.24 14.59
C ASN A 392 5.12 6.79 13.77
N PHE A 393 4.17 5.94 13.40
CA PHE A 393 3.01 6.35 12.61
C PHE A 393 2.13 7.38 13.34
N VAL A 394 1.96 7.19 14.65
CA VAL A 394 1.23 8.12 15.52
C VAL A 394 2.06 8.46 16.76
N THR A 395 2.01 9.72 17.15
CA THR A 395 2.59 10.24 18.40
C THR A 395 1.46 10.77 19.27
N LEU A 396 1.46 10.40 20.56
CA LEU A 396 0.45 10.85 21.49
C LEU A 396 0.49 12.38 21.67
N THR A 397 -0.67 13.02 21.59
CA THR A 397 -0.82 14.48 21.81
C THR A 397 -1.13 14.84 23.26
N GLU A 398 -1.53 13.85 24.07
CA GLU A 398 -1.85 13.98 25.50
C GLU A 398 -1.38 12.72 26.23
N ASP A 399 -1.37 12.75 27.57
CA ASP A 399 -1.07 11.58 28.39
C ASP A 399 -2.18 10.55 28.23
N VAL A 400 -1.82 9.30 27.90
CA VAL A 400 -2.78 8.21 27.70
C VAL A 400 -2.46 7.08 28.66
N THR A 401 -3.48 6.57 29.34
CA THR A 401 -3.37 5.38 30.18
C THR A 401 -4.02 4.20 29.49
N VAL A 402 -3.25 3.12 29.31
CA VAL A 402 -3.70 1.86 28.74
C VAL A 402 -3.52 0.72 29.74
N ASP A 403 -4.36 -0.30 29.63
CA ASP A 403 -4.20 -1.54 30.37
C ASP A 403 -3.21 -2.44 29.65
N ILE A 404 -2.13 -2.82 30.32
CA ILE A 404 -1.16 -3.80 29.83
C ILE A 404 -1.19 -5.00 30.79
N ASN A 405 -1.85 -6.07 30.40
CA ASN A 405 -1.99 -7.31 31.17
C ASN A 405 -2.56 -7.09 32.59
N GLY A 406 -3.52 -6.18 32.72
CA GLY A 406 -4.18 -5.86 34.00
C GLY A 406 -3.48 -4.75 34.80
N GLU A 407 -2.39 -4.17 34.28
CA GLU A 407 -1.70 -3.01 34.86
C GLU A 407 -1.99 -1.74 34.06
N ALA A 408 -2.57 -0.74 34.75
CA ALA A 408 -2.80 0.59 34.17
C ALA A 408 -1.45 1.31 34.00
N THR A 409 -0.98 1.42 32.76
CA THR A 409 0.31 2.05 32.40
C THR A 409 0.06 3.37 31.69
N THR A 410 0.63 4.47 32.19
CA THR A 410 0.49 5.81 31.58
C THR A 410 1.69 6.15 30.72
N PHE A 411 1.41 6.53 29.47
CA PHE A 411 2.38 7.04 28.52
C PHE A 411 2.16 8.55 28.33
N PRO A 412 3.22 9.37 28.46
CA PRO A 412 3.08 10.83 28.37
C PRO A 412 2.87 11.29 26.92
N ALA A 413 2.34 12.50 26.76
CA ALA A 413 2.33 13.19 25.47
C ALA A 413 3.72 13.20 24.83
N GLY A 414 3.80 13.07 23.51
CA GLY A 414 5.06 12.91 22.76
C GLY A 414 5.55 11.46 22.64
N THR A 415 4.87 10.48 23.27
CA THR A 415 5.22 9.07 23.11
C THR A 415 4.78 8.55 21.76
N ASN A 416 5.68 7.89 21.04
CA ASN A 416 5.36 7.17 19.81
C ASN A 416 4.60 5.88 20.10
N TYR A 417 3.67 5.50 19.21
CA TYR A 417 2.86 4.28 19.34
C TYR A 417 3.70 3.01 19.54
N GLY A 418 4.87 2.94 18.90
CA GLY A 418 5.79 1.82 19.02
C GLY A 418 6.27 1.53 20.45
N VAL A 419 6.38 2.56 21.29
CA VAL A 419 6.73 2.39 22.72
C VAL A 419 5.64 1.61 23.46
N ILE A 420 4.39 1.87 23.12
CA ILE A 420 3.23 1.16 23.72
C ILE A 420 3.21 -0.30 23.27
N MET A 421 3.42 -0.54 21.96
CA MET A 421 3.52 -1.89 21.40
C MET A 421 4.65 -2.69 22.06
N GLN A 422 5.85 -2.09 22.22
CA GLN A 422 6.97 -2.76 22.86
C GLN A 422 6.67 -3.08 24.32
N ALA A 423 6.01 -2.19 25.04
CA ALA A 423 5.61 -2.44 26.43
C ALA A 423 4.65 -3.64 26.55
N GLN A 424 3.74 -3.81 25.59
CA GLN A 424 2.86 -4.98 25.54
C GLN A 424 3.66 -6.28 25.27
N ILE A 425 4.57 -6.27 24.29
CA ILE A 425 5.42 -7.42 23.95
C ILE A 425 6.29 -7.84 25.15
N ASP A 426 6.84 -6.87 25.87
CA ASP A 426 7.66 -7.12 27.07
C ASP A 426 6.83 -7.74 28.20
N ALA A 427 5.61 -7.23 28.41
CA ALA A 427 4.68 -7.75 29.43
C ALA A 427 4.18 -9.17 29.11
N ASP A 428 4.04 -9.50 27.83
CA ASP A 428 3.68 -10.84 27.35
C ASP A 428 4.86 -11.82 27.42
N GLY A 429 6.07 -11.33 27.68
CA GLY A 429 7.28 -12.14 27.82
C GLY A 429 7.83 -12.67 26.50
N TYR A 430 7.46 -12.05 25.36
CA TYR A 430 8.02 -12.43 24.07
C TYR A 430 9.42 -11.82 23.87
N PRO A 431 10.32 -12.53 23.16
CA PRO A 431 11.72 -12.13 23.02
C PRO A 431 11.97 -11.11 21.89
N MET A 432 10.92 -10.65 21.20
CA MET A 432 11.06 -9.75 20.07
C MET A 432 11.20 -8.30 20.50
N LYS A 433 12.00 -7.54 19.75
CA LYS A 433 12.08 -6.10 19.85
C LYS A 433 11.37 -5.48 18.66
N VAL A 434 10.14 -4.99 18.87
CA VAL A 434 9.30 -4.44 17.78
C VAL A 434 9.52 -2.95 17.55
N TYR A 435 10.11 -2.25 18.52
CA TYR A 435 10.38 -0.82 18.41
C TYR A 435 11.61 -0.40 19.23
N ASP A 436 12.42 0.49 18.66
CA ASP A 436 13.52 1.16 19.34
C ASP A 436 13.53 2.65 18.94
N PRO A 437 13.18 3.55 19.86
CA PRO A 437 13.14 4.99 19.55
C PRO A 437 14.54 5.59 19.28
N THR A 438 15.60 4.82 19.55
CA THR A 438 17.00 5.23 19.31
C THR A 438 17.56 4.70 17.99
N ALA A 439 16.85 3.80 17.31
CA ALA A 439 17.22 3.33 15.99
C ALA A 439 16.99 4.46 14.96
N ASP A 440 17.94 4.65 14.07
CA ASP A 440 17.90 5.69 13.04
C ASP A 440 18.57 5.16 11.77
N ASP A 441 17.85 5.15 10.65
CA ASP A 441 18.34 4.76 9.34
C ASP A 441 18.87 5.95 8.51
N GLY A 442 18.97 7.14 9.13
CA GLY A 442 19.30 8.39 8.45
C GLY A 442 18.13 9.04 7.71
N ALA A 443 16.96 8.40 7.71
CA ALA A 443 15.73 8.89 7.09
C ALA A 443 14.65 9.27 8.12
N GLY A 444 14.98 9.16 9.43
CA GLY A 444 14.07 9.50 10.53
C GLY A 444 13.10 8.40 10.90
N SER A 445 13.40 7.14 10.56
CA SER A 445 12.63 5.96 10.95
C SER A 445 13.35 5.17 12.05
N SER A 446 12.61 4.34 12.77
CA SER A 446 13.13 3.45 13.81
C SER A 446 13.35 2.01 13.31
N ASP A 447 13.54 1.82 12.01
CA ASP A 447 13.53 0.53 11.31
C ASP A 447 14.95 0.13 10.83
N THR A 448 15.96 0.21 11.70
CA THR A 448 17.36 -0.11 11.33
C THR A 448 17.92 -1.35 12.02
N PHE A 449 17.07 -2.23 12.50
CA PHE A 449 17.48 -3.45 13.21
C PHE A 449 16.55 -4.61 12.90
N ASP A 450 17.07 -5.85 13.03
CA ASP A 450 16.25 -7.05 13.02
C ASP A 450 15.84 -7.41 14.46
N GLY A 451 14.61 -7.07 14.80
CA GLY A 451 14.06 -7.32 16.14
C GLY A 451 13.40 -8.69 16.31
N TRP A 452 13.35 -9.49 15.24
CA TRP A 452 12.68 -10.81 15.26
C TRP A 452 13.65 -11.99 15.24
N TYR A 453 14.75 -11.90 14.48
CA TYR A 453 15.67 -13.02 14.34
C TYR A 453 16.32 -13.40 15.66
N ASN A 454 15.97 -14.56 16.18
CA ASN A 454 16.47 -15.10 17.44
C ASN A 454 16.55 -16.63 17.37
N PRO A 455 17.68 -17.20 16.89
CA PRO A 455 17.82 -18.65 16.72
C PRO A 455 17.61 -19.47 17.98
N GLU A 456 17.97 -18.92 19.15
CA GLU A 456 17.79 -19.63 20.43
C GLU A 456 16.30 -19.70 20.81
N ALA A 457 15.57 -18.61 20.65
CA ALA A 457 14.13 -18.58 20.86
C ALA A 457 13.40 -19.46 19.83
N ALA A 458 13.81 -19.41 18.56
CA ALA A 458 13.24 -20.23 17.50
C ALA A 458 13.28 -21.74 17.83
N LYS A 459 14.41 -22.22 18.33
CA LYS A 459 14.55 -23.64 18.75
C LYS A 459 13.66 -23.98 19.94
N LYS A 460 13.57 -23.11 20.94
CA LYS A 460 12.69 -23.31 22.09
C LYS A 460 11.21 -23.39 21.71
N PHE A 461 10.79 -22.48 20.81
CA PHE A 461 9.43 -22.50 20.27
C PHE A 461 9.19 -23.77 19.43
N LEU A 462 10.15 -24.19 18.61
CA LEU A 462 10.02 -25.42 17.84
C LEU A 462 9.92 -26.65 18.72
N ASP A 463 10.74 -26.76 19.77
CA ASP A 463 10.71 -27.86 20.71
C ASP A 463 9.32 -27.98 21.38
N ALA A 464 8.72 -26.83 21.76
CA ALA A 464 7.36 -26.80 22.30
C ALA A 464 6.33 -27.27 21.27
N ALA A 465 6.43 -26.76 20.03
CA ALA A 465 5.52 -27.16 18.95
C ALA A 465 5.62 -28.63 18.59
N ILE A 466 6.83 -29.22 18.60
CA ILE A 466 7.05 -30.66 18.36
C ILE A 466 6.39 -31.49 19.48
N ALA A 467 6.47 -31.06 20.73
CA ALA A 467 5.78 -31.72 21.83
C ALA A 467 4.25 -31.71 21.63
N GLU A 468 3.68 -30.55 21.21
CA GLU A 468 2.25 -30.43 20.93
C GLU A 468 1.81 -31.26 19.71
N LEU A 469 2.66 -31.40 18.69
CA LEU A 469 2.42 -32.26 17.53
C LEU A 469 2.48 -33.76 17.90
N ALA A 470 3.41 -34.15 18.77
CA ALA A 470 3.52 -35.51 19.26
C ALA A 470 2.26 -35.96 20.01
N GLU A 471 1.60 -35.09 20.77
CA GLU A 471 0.31 -35.35 21.41
C GLU A 471 -0.80 -35.61 20.37
N GLN A 472 -0.67 -35.08 19.15
CA GLN A 472 -1.58 -35.32 18.02
C GLN A 472 -1.16 -36.54 17.18
N GLY A 473 -0.09 -37.24 17.58
CA GLY A 473 0.43 -38.43 16.87
C GLY A 473 1.29 -38.08 15.65
N ILE A 474 1.76 -36.85 15.55
CA ILE A 474 2.65 -36.37 14.47
C ILE A 474 4.09 -36.37 15.00
N GLU A 475 4.92 -37.23 14.44
CA GLU A 475 6.35 -37.29 14.77
C GLU A 475 7.14 -36.40 13.79
N VAL A 476 7.96 -35.51 14.34
CA VAL A 476 8.82 -34.60 13.56
C VAL A 476 10.28 -34.98 13.80
N THR A 477 10.98 -35.33 12.73
CA THR A 477 12.40 -35.65 12.70
C THR A 477 13.04 -35.08 11.45
N THR A 478 14.36 -35.15 11.33
CA THR A 478 15.05 -34.75 10.09
C THR A 478 14.73 -35.65 8.89
N ASP A 479 14.28 -36.87 9.11
CA ASP A 479 13.82 -37.78 8.06
C ASP A 479 12.32 -37.58 7.75
N ASN A 480 11.58 -36.93 8.64
CA ASN A 480 10.16 -36.59 8.51
C ASN A 480 9.92 -35.15 9.00
N PRO A 481 10.44 -34.14 8.30
CA PRO A 481 10.31 -32.73 8.69
C PRO A 481 8.92 -32.19 8.39
N ILE A 482 8.56 -31.08 9.03
CA ILE A 482 7.44 -30.25 8.56
C ILE A 482 7.87 -29.55 7.27
N VAL A 483 7.06 -29.65 6.23
CA VAL A 483 7.35 -29.07 4.90
C VAL A 483 6.49 -27.83 4.68
N ILE A 484 7.13 -26.68 4.49
CA ILE A 484 6.49 -25.39 4.25
C ILE A 484 6.57 -25.05 2.77
N ASP A 485 5.43 -24.86 2.10
CA ASP A 485 5.39 -24.34 0.74
C ASP A 485 5.49 -22.81 0.74
N TYR A 486 6.40 -22.31 -0.08
CA TYR A 486 6.68 -20.90 -0.27
C TYR A 486 6.69 -20.60 -1.78
N PRO A 487 5.61 -20.02 -2.35
CA PRO A 487 5.56 -19.68 -3.77
C PRO A 487 6.39 -18.42 -4.06
N TYR A 488 7.04 -18.39 -5.22
CA TYR A 488 7.82 -17.24 -5.68
C TYR A 488 7.80 -17.13 -7.20
N ALA A 489 7.91 -15.91 -7.73
CA ALA A 489 8.00 -15.64 -9.17
C ALA A 489 9.42 -15.93 -9.67
N SER A 490 9.61 -16.99 -10.45
CA SER A 490 10.93 -17.48 -10.88
C SER A 490 11.52 -16.74 -12.08
N ASN A 491 10.75 -15.91 -12.74
CA ASN A 491 11.23 -15.03 -13.82
C ASN A 491 12.12 -13.89 -13.32
N SER A 492 12.20 -13.67 -12.01
CA SER A 492 13.05 -12.68 -11.37
C SER A 492 14.18 -13.33 -10.58
N GLU A 493 15.43 -13.00 -10.89
CA GLU A 493 16.60 -13.42 -10.11
C GLU A 493 16.54 -12.92 -8.68
N LEU A 494 16.04 -11.68 -8.49
CA LEU A 494 15.87 -11.09 -7.16
C LEU A 494 14.97 -11.95 -6.28
N TYR A 495 13.79 -12.32 -6.77
CA TYR A 495 12.84 -13.14 -5.99
C TYR A 495 13.35 -14.56 -5.77
N THR A 496 14.07 -15.10 -6.73
CA THR A 496 14.77 -16.38 -6.56
C THR A 496 15.78 -16.31 -5.41
N ASN A 497 16.56 -15.23 -5.34
CA ASN A 497 17.58 -15.05 -4.30
C ASN A 497 16.94 -14.84 -2.92
N VAL A 498 15.89 -14.02 -2.81
CA VAL A 498 15.21 -13.81 -1.51
C VAL A 498 14.50 -15.09 -1.03
N ALA A 499 13.87 -15.85 -1.93
CA ALA A 499 13.25 -17.13 -1.59
C ALA A 499 14.28 -18.15 -1.07
N ASN A 500 15.45 -18.22 -1.70
CA ASN A 500 16.55 -19.06 -1.23
C ASN A 500 17.11 -18.59 0.11
N ALA A 501 17.22 -17.28 0.36
CA ALA A 501 17.67 -16.75 1.64
C ALA A 501 16.68 -17.09 2.76
N PHE A 502 15.38 -17.00 2.52
CA PHE A 502 14.33 -17.43 3.44
C PHE A 502 14.48 -18.94 3.76
N LYS A 503 14.54 -19.78 2.73
CA LYS A 503 14.72 -21.23 2.87
C LYS A 503 15.94 -21.58 3.71
N GLN A 504 17.10 -21.04 3.35
CA GLN A 504 18.36 -21.31 4.05
C GLN A 504 18.32 -20.88 5.52
N SER A 505 17.69 -19.75 5.80
CA SER A 505 17.57 -19.24 7.17
C SER A 505 16.73 -20.16 8.04
N VAL A 506 15.53 -20.52 7.57
CA VAL A 506 14.62 -21.43 8.29
C VAL A 506 15.26 -22.78 8.52
N GLU A 507 15.74 -23.45 7.46
CA GLU A 507 16.28 -24.81 7.52
C GLU A 507 17.53 -24.90 8.41
N LYS A 508 18.41 -23.91 8.34
CA LYS A 508 19.61 -23.83 9.17
C LYS A 508 19.28 -23.58 10.63
N THR A 509 18.38 -22.63 10.91
CA THR A 509 18.04 -22.22 12.28
C THR A 509 17.28 -23.33 13.01
N LEU A 510 16.42 -24.07 12.30
CA LEU A 510 15.57 -25.13 12.84
C LEU A 510 16.16 -26.54 12.62
N ASP A 511 17.47 -26.63 12.38
CA ASP A 511 18.26 -27.87 12.28
C ASP A 511 17.66 -28.92 11.31
N GLY A 512 16.98 -28.46 10.25
CA GLY A 512 16.35 -29.31 9.23
C GLY A 512 15.06 -30.01 9.67
N LEU A 513 14.52 -29.70 10.85
CA LEU A 513 13.21 -30.20 11.32
C LEU A 513 12.05 -29.52 10.63
N VAL A 514 12.32 -28.38 10.01
CA VAL A 514 11.41 -27.65 9.09
C VAL A 514 12.14 -27.45 7.78
N VAL A 515 11.51 -27.83 6.68
CA VAL A 515 12.05 -27.72 5.31
C VAL A 515 11.15 -26.79 4.51
N VAL A 516 11.74 -25.85 3.78
CA VAL A 516 11.01 -24.94 2.90
C VAL A 516 11.04 -25.48 1.48
N ASN A 517 9.88 -25.81 0.95
CA ASN A 517 9.67 -26.18 -0.43
C ASN A 517 9.38 -24.92 -1.25
N LEU A 518 10.30 -24.53 -2.12
CA LEU A 518 10.14 -23.38 -3.00
C LEU A 518 9.23 -23.77 -4.17
N VAL A 519 8.00 -23.26 -4.16
CA VAL A 519 7.00 -23.53 -5.20
C VAL A 519 7.17 -22.51 -6.31
N THR A 520 7.62 -22.99 -7.48
CA THR A 520 7.93 -22.14 -8.63
C THR A 520 6.67 -21.67 -9.33
N CYS A 521 6.44 -20.35 -9.33
CA CYS A 521 5.52 -19.68 -10.24
C CYS A 521 6.32 -19.16 -11.44
N VAL A 522 5.81 -19.31 -12.66
CA VAL A 522 6.54 -18.93 -13.87
C VAL A 522 6.82 -17.43 -13.91
N ASP A 523 5.85 -16.65 -13.41
CA ASP A 523 5.85 -15.19 -13.39
C ASP A 523 5.09 -14.64 -12.17
N TYR A 524 4.93 -13.33 -12.18
CA TYR A 524 4.17 -12.62 -11.15
C TYR A 524 2.70 -12.99 -11.11
N ASP A 525 2.06 -13.19 -12.26
CA ASP A 525 0.65 -13.54 -12.31
C ASP A 525 0.39 -14.90 -11.63
N GLY A 526 1.23 -15.90 -11.91
CA GLY A 526 1.18 -17.19 -11.21
C GLY A 526 1.37 -17.05 -9.69
N TRP A 527 2.22 -16.12 -9.27
CA TRP A 527 2.40 -15.81 -7.85
C TRP A 527 1.18 -15.10 -7.26
N TYR A 528 0.56 -14.16 -7.98
CA TYR A 528 -0.70 -13.51 -7.56
C TYR A 528 -1.83 -14.53 -7.41
N TYR A 529 -1.95 -15.49 -8.32
CA TYR A 529 -2.95 -16.56 -8.24
C TYR A 529 -2.69 -17.54 -7.08
N ALA A 530 -1.48 -17.63 -6.57
CA ALA A 530 -1.22 -18.44 -5.39
C ALA A 530 -1.83 -17.83 -4.11
N GLY A 531 -2.05 -16.54 -4.05
CA GLY A 531 -2.53 -15.88 -2.84
C GLY A 531 -3.51 -14.74 -3.04
N TYR A 532 -3.15 -13.68 -3.76
CA TYR A 532 -3.95 -12.46 -3.84
C TYR A 532 -5.31 -12.64 -4.51
N TYR A 533 -5.36 -13.43 -5.58
CA TYR A 533 -6.55 -13.58 -6.41
C TYR A 533 -7.46 -14.72 -5.96
N THR A 534 -7.32 -15.19 -4.72
CA THR A 534 -8.28 -16.10 -4.09
C THR A 534 -9.33 -15.29 -3.32
N ASP A 535 -10.57 -15.76 -3.30
CA ASP A 535 -11.63 -15.11 -2.53
C ASP A 535 -11.49 -15.41 -1.04
N PHE A 536 -11.03 -16.62 -0.70
CA PHE A 536 -10.88 -17.07 0.68
C PHE A 536 -9.45 -17.54 0.96
N GLY A 537 -9.00 -17.35 2.21
CA GLY A 537 -7.66 -17.73 2.63
C GLY A 537 -7.39 -19.25 2.57
N TYR A 538 -8.40 -20.10 2.77
CA TYR A 538 -8.25 -21.54 2.64
C TYR A 538 -8.05 -22.01 1.19
N GLU A 539 -8.37 -21.18 0.19
CA GLU A 539 -8.14 -21.42 -1.24
C GLU A 539 -6.72 -21.04 -1.67
N ALA A 540 -6.02 -20.27 -0.85
CA ALA A 540 -4.67 -19.81 -1.15
C ALA A 540 -3.66 -20.98 -1.13
N ASN A 541 -2.84 -21.05 -2.18
CA ASN A 541 -1.88 -22.13 -2.42
C ASN A 541 -0.51 -21.82 -1.78
N TYR A 542 -0.48 -21.57 -0.49
CA TYR A 542 0.76 -21.34 0.26
C TYR A 542 0.61 -21.71 1.74
N ASP A 543 1.73 -22.04 2.37
CA ASP A 543 1.87 -22.03 3.83
C ASP A 543 2.47 -20.71 4.29
N VAL A 544 3.45 -20.18 3.56
CA VAL A 544 4.04 -18.85 3.75
C VAL A 544 3.98 -18.09 2.43
N TYR A 545 3.47 -16.86 2.45
CA TYR A 545 3.38 -15.98 1.30
C TYR A 545 4.07 -14.65 1.61
N ASP A 546 5.04 -14.28 0.82
CA ASP A 546 5.95 -13.16 1.08
C ASP A 546 5.77 -12.03 0.06
N LEU A 547 6.45 -10.91 0.31
CA LEU A 547 6.49 -9.72 -0.55
C LEU A 547 5.13 -9.00 -0.71
N SER A 548 4.22 -9.23 0.20
CA SER A 548 2.93 -8.58 0.27
C SER A 548 2.90 -7.51 1.35
N GLY A 549 2.02 -6.54 1.25
CA GLY A 549 1.98 -5.42 2.18
C GLY A 549 0.63 -4.76 2.33
N TRP A 550 0.56 -3.87 3.30
CA TRP A 550 -0.57 -2.98 3.53
C TRP A 550 -0.07 -1.57 3.85
N GLY A 551 -0.56 -0.58 3.13
CA GLY A 551 -0.37 0.85 3.43
C GLY A 551 -1.60 1.41 4.16
N PRO A 552 -1.45 2.49 4.93
CA PRO A 552 -2.58 3.10 5.62
C PRO A 552 -3.46 3.86 4.63
N ASP A 553 -4.77 3.66 4.74
CA ASP A 553 -5.76 4.38 3.95
C ASP A 553 -6.08 5.76 4.55
N TYR A 554 -5.77 5.94 5.83
CA TYR A 554 -6.03 7.18 6.59
C TYR A 554 -5.06 7.30 7.79
N GLY A 555 -5.05 8.47 8.42
CA GLY A 555 -4.06 8.87 9.43
C GLY A 555 -4.34 8.36 10.85
N ASP A 556 -4.81 7.12 11.02
CA ASP A 556 -5.06 6.48 12.32
C ASP A 556 -4.56 5.03 12.30
N PRO A 557 -4.01 4.48 13.42
CA PRO A 557 -3.55 3.09 13.49
C PRO A 557 -4.61 2.05 13.17
N SER A 558 -5.90 2.38 13.33
CA SER A 558 -7.01 1.50 12.95
C SER A 558 -6.97 1.12 11.46
N SER A 559 -6.39 1.96 10.58
CA SER A 559 -6.18 1.61 9.17
C SER A 559 -5.39 0.31 8.97
N TYR A 560 -4.50 -0.04 9.89
CA TYR A 560 -3.81 -1.34 9.89
C TYR A 560 -4.62 -2.41 10.63
N LEU A 561 -5.22 -2.06 11.77
CA LEU A 561 -5.86 -3.01 12.68
C LEU A 561 -7.21 -3.50 12.14
N ASP A 562 -7.93 -2.66 11.40
CA ASP A 562 -9.20 -3.00 10.75
C ASP A 562 -9.07 -4.14 9.74
N THR A 563 -7.87 -4.39 9.21
CA THR A 563 -7.58 -5.54 8.34
C THR A 563 -7.79 -6.90 9.02
N PHE A 564 -7.85 -6.93 10.37
CA PHE A 564 -8.16 -8.11 11.17
C PHE A 564 -9.65 -8.22 11.54
N LEU A 565 -10.50 -7.27 11.11
CA LEU A 565 -11.92 -7.27 11.38
C LEU A 565 -12.70 -7.81 10.19
N PRO A 566 -13.53 -8.88 10.37
CA PRO A 566 -14.28 -9.50 9.27
C PRO A 566 -15.23 -8.56 8.54
N ASP A 567 -15.83 -7.63 9.29
CA ASP A 567 -16.85 -6.69 8.78
C ASP A 567 -16.25 -5.39 8.22
N TYR A 568 -14.91 -5.32 8.11
CA TYR A 568 -14.17 -4.19 7.52
C TYR A 568 -13.34 -4.65 6.34
N ALA A 569 -12.05 -4.27 6.28
CA ALA A 569 -11.17 -4.66 5.19
C ALA A 569 -10.98 -6.17 5.07
N GLY A 570 -10.97 -6.90 6.19
CA GLY A 570 -10.82 -8.37 6.21
C GLY A 570 -9.55 -8.93 5.58
N TYR A 571 -8.65 -8.06 5.11
CA TYR A 571 -7.50 -8.44 4.28
C TYR A 571 -6.55 -9.39 5.01
N MET A 572 -6.18 -9.07 6.28
CA MET A 572 -5.26 -9.92 7.03
C MET A 572 -5.87 -11.25 7.40
N ILE A 573 -7.13 -11.30 7.79
CA ILE A 573 -7.79 -12.56 8.15
C ILE A 573 -7.92 -13.49 6.95
N LYS A 574 -8.10 -12.96 5.74
CA LYS A 574 -8.00 -13.72 4.50
C LYS A 574 -6.57 -14.25 4.31
N CYS A 575 -5.55 -13.37 4.31
CA CYS A 575 -4.16 -13.76 4.05
C CYS A 575 -3.60 -14.79 5.05
N ILE A 576 -4.06 -14.76 6.30
CA ILE A 576 -3.67 -15.77 7.32
C ILE A 576 -4.59 -16.97 7.38
N GLY A 577 -5.60 -17.08 6.51
CA GLY A 577 -6.45 -18.26 6.35
C GLY A 577 -7.56 -18.41 7.39
N ILE A 578 -8.04 -17.31 8.00
CA ILE A 578 -9.15 -17.38 8.96
C ILE A 578 -10.49 -17.59 8.23
N PHE A 579 -10.68 -17.01 7.03
CA PHE A 579 -11.84 -17.29 6.16
C PHE A 579 -11.49 -17.24 4.68
#